data_ca54fcd1943cdf96ea2f4214bba6880f
#
_entry.id   ca54fcd1943cdf96ea2f4214bba6880f
#
_cell.length_a   1.000
_cell.length_b   1.000
_cell.length_c   1.000
_cell.angle_alpha   90.00
_cell.angle_beta   90.00
_cell.angle_gamma   90.00
#
_symmetry.space_group_name_H-M   'P 1'
#
loop_
_entity.id
_entity.type
_entity.pdbx_description
1 polymer ?
#
loop_
_entity_poly.entity_id
_entity_poly.type
_entity_poly.pdbx_seq_one_letter_code
_entity_poly.pdbx_strand_id
1 'polypeptide(L)'
;MANIYTMQDPTKQYPTPKFKKQPQAVPGLARKMTPRPDHGETSYIGNGRLPNRKALVTGGDSGIGRAAAIAFAREGADVAINYLPSEEADAQEVIALIQKEGRKAIAIPGDIRSESFCKKMVAQAHKKLGGLDILALAAGKQHAVEKIADLTLQQMEETYEVNVFALFSICKAALPLMPKGGSIITTASIQATHPSPSLLDYAPTKAAILAFTRALARQVAEDGIRVNCVAPGPVWTPLQISGGQPQKKIPEFGAETPMKRAGQPVEMAPLYVLLASQESSYVTGEVYGATGGLEVG
;
A
#
# COMPACT_ATOMS: atom_id res chain seq x y z
N MET A 1 -2.35 -21.62 -11.92
CA MET A 1 -2.85 -20.29 -12.32
C MET A 1 -1.78 -19.64 -13.20
N ALA A 2 -2.18 -18.92 -14.24
CA ALA A 2 -1.23 -18.12 -15.00
C ALA A 2 -0.60 -17.07 -14.05
N ASN A 3 0.70 -16.84 -14.17
CA ASN A 3 1.37 -15.77 -13.40
C ASN A 3 1.14 -14.42 -14.09
N ILE A 4 1.50 -13.30 -13.43
CA ILE A 4 1.28 -11.96 -13.96
C ILE A 4 2.12 -11.63 -15.21
N TYR A 5 3.08 -12.47 -15.58
CA TYR A 5 3.95 -12.29 -16.74
C TYR A 5 3.46 -13.04 -17.98
N THR A 6 2.47 -13.91 -17.85
CA THR A 6 1.88 -14.63 -18.99
C THR A 6 0.93 -13.68 -19.72
N MET A 7 1.12 -13.51 -21.02
CA MET A 7 0.22 -12.71 -21.86
C MET A 7 -1.19 -13.31 -21.83
N GLN A 8 -2.17 -12.51 -21.44
CA GLN A 8 -3.58 -12.88 -21.31
C GLN A 8 -4.48 -11.65 -21.41
N ASP A 9 -5.78 -11.86 -21.59
CA ASP A 9 -6.76 -10.78 -21.61
C ASP A 9 -6.87 -10.12 -20.24
N PRO A 10 -6.43 -8.87 -20.05
CA PRO A 10 -6.42 -8.23 -18.74
C PRO A 10 -7.81 -7.97 -18.18
N THR A 11 -8.87 -7.96 -19.00
CA THR A 11 -10.25 -7.78 -18.54
C THR A 11 -10.84 -9.04 -17.92
N LYS A 12 -10.24 -10.21 -18.19
CA LYS A 12 -10.71 -11.54 -17.75
C LYS A 12 -9.75 -12.24 -16.79
N GLN A 13 -8.60 -11.63 -16.52
CA GLN A 13 -7.55 -12.23 -15.70
C GLN A 13 -7.99 -12.51 -14.25
N TYR A 14 -8.87 -11.70 -13.72
CA TYR A 14 -9.33 -11.77 -12.33
C TYR A 14 -10.85 -11.70 -12.23
N PRO A 15 -11.44 -12.03 -11.06
CA PRO A 15 -12.88 -11.97 -10.86
C PRO A 15 -13.46 -10.59 -11.22
N THR A 16 -14.54 -10.62 -11.99
CA THR A 16 -15.35 -9.43 -12.34
C THR A 16 -16.45 -9.17 -11.30
N PRO A 17 -17.08 -7.98 -11.27
CA PRO A 17 -18.17 -7.65 -10.37
C PRO A 17 -19.30 -8.68 -10.37
N LYS A 18 -19.99 -8.75 -9.27
CA LYS A 18 -20.99 -9.59 -8.61
C LYS A 18 -20.42 -10.20 -7.35
N PHE A 19 -19.56 -9.43 -6.66
CA PHE A 19 -19.02 -9.85 -5.36
C PHE A 19 -20.16 -9.96 -4.33
N LYS A 20 -20.03 -10.92 -3.41
CA LYS A 20 -20.98 -11.02 -2.29
C LYS A 20 -20.72 -9.90 -1.28
N LYS A 21 -21.81 -9.39 -0.67
CA LYS A 21 -21.69 -8.55 0.53
C LYS A 21 -21.03 -9.36 1.63
N GLN A 22 -20.01 -8.81 2.26
CA GLN A 22 -19.21 -9.51 3.26
C GLN A 22 -18.59 -8.49 4.27
N PRO A 23 -19.45 -7.87 5.09
CA PRO A 23 -18.98 -6.87 6.05
C PRO A 23 -18.01 -7.49 7.04
N GLN A 24 -16.92 -6.78 7.32
CA GLN A 24 -15.98 -7.11 8.37
C GLN A 24 -15.78 -5.89 9.27
N ALA A 25 -15.46 -6.12 10.53
CA ALA A 25 -15.01 -5.06 11.43
C ALA A 25 -13.67 -4.49 10.94
N VAL A 26 -13.44 -3.19 11.15
CA VAL A 26 -12.14 -2.54 10.86
C VAL A 26 -11.08 -3.17 11.80
N PRO A 27 -9.89 -3.53 11.25
CA PRO A 27 -9.34 -3.19 9.94
C PRO A 27 -9.73 -4.14 8.80
N GLY A 28 -10.37 -5.26 9.07
CA GLY A 28 -10.65 -6.33 8.10
C GLY A 28 -9.48 -7.28 7.91
N LEU A 29 -9.77 -8.54 7.55
CA LEU A 29 -8.76 -9.59 7.38
C LEU A 29 -8.85 -10.17 5.96
N ALA A 30 -7.72 -10.20 5.25
CA ALA A 30 -7.63 -10.70 3.88
C ALA A 30 -8.00 -12.19 3.79
N ARG A 31 -7.60 -12.99 4.78
CA ARG A 31 -7.92 -14.43 4.84
C ARG A 31 -9.41 -14.75 4.92
N LYS A 32 -10.25 -13.78 5.34
CA LYS A 32 -11.71 -13.93 5.44
C LYS A 32 -12.45 -13.44 4.19
N MET A 33 -11.75 -12.89 3.20
CA MET A 33 -12.38 -12.39 1.98
C MET A 33 -12.73 -13.52 1.00
N THR A 34 -13.85 -13.35 0.30
CA THR A 34 -14.30 -14.24 -0.78
C THR A 34 -14.73 -13.41 -1.99
N PRO A 35 -14.06 -13.56 -3.17
CA PRO A 35 -12.84 -14.32 -3.36
C PRO A 35 -11.68 -13.73 -2.55
N ARG A 36 -10.72 -14.58 -2.17
CA ARG A 36 -9.49 -14.11 -1.54
C ARG A 36 -8.72 -13.24 -2.53
N PRO A 37 -8.21 -12.06 -2.13
CA PRO A 37 -7.37 -11.24 -2.98
C PRO A 37 -6.08 -11.97 -3.38
N ASP A 38 -5.62 -11.76 -4.60
CA ASP A 38 -4.30 -12.20 -5.05
C ASP A 38 -3.26 -11.15 -4.65
N HIS A 39 -2.34 -11.51 -3.74
CA HIS A 39 -1.25 -10.66 -3.32
C HIS A 39 0.10 -11.08 -3.93
N GLY A 40 0.08 -12.05 -4.83
CA GLY A 40 1.28 -12.56 -5.45
C GLY A 40 1.85 -13.83 -4.81
N GLU A 41 1.13 -14.49 -3.88
CA GLU A 41 1.61 -15.68 -3.18
C GLU A 41 2.08 -16.79 -4.12
N THR A 42 1.46 -16.90 -5.30
CA THR A 42 1.83 -17.87 -6.35
C THR A 42 1.96 -17.22 -7.72
N SER A 43 1.43 -16.02 -7.92
CA SER A 43 1.31 -15.35 -9.21
C SER A 43 2.45 -14.38 -9.52
N TYR A 44 3.16 -13.85 -8.49
CA TYR A 44 4.35 -13.01 -8.68
C TYR A 44 5.62 -13.87 -8.72
N ILE A 45 6.48 -13.65 -9.69
CA ILE A 45 7.80 -14.29 -9.84
C ILE A 45 8.85 -13.20 -9.80
N GLY A 46 9.82 -13.30 -8.86
CA GLY A 46 10.92 -12.35 -8.73
C GLY A 46 12.01 -12.57 -9.80
N ASN A 47 12.71 -11.50 -10.13
CA ASN A 47 13.80 -11.47 -11.11
C ASN A 47 15.09 -10.86 -10.51
N GLY A 48 15.18 -10.71 -9.20
CA GLY A 48 16.37 -10.21 -8.51
C GLY A 48 16.60 -8.70 -8.66
N ARG A 49 15.55 -7.90 -8.78
CA ARG A 49 15.63 -6.43 -8.99
C ARG A 49 16.01 -5.64 -7.73
N LEU A 50 15.90 -6.25 -6.53
CA LEU A 50 16.18 -5.62 -5.25
C LEU A 50 17.20 -6.42 -4.41
N PRO A 51 18.34 -6.83 -4.98
CA PRO A 51 19.28 -7.72 -4.31
C PRO A 51 19.81 -7.07 -3.02
N ASN A 52 19.61 -7.76 -1.88
CA ASN A 52 20.06 -7.36 -0.55
C ASN A 52 19.55 -6.00 -0.04
N ARG A 53 18.52 -5.41 -0.64
CA ARG A 53 17.87 -4.21 -0.13
C ARG A 53 17.14 -4.49 1.18
N LYS A 54 16.91 -3.45 1.98
CA LYS A 54 16.21 -3.48 3.27
C LYS A 54 14.97 -2.60 3.17
N ALA A 55 13.81 -3.22 3.27
CA ALA A 55 12.52 -2.55 3.09
C ALA A 55 11.70 -2.51 4.38
N LEU A 56 11.07 -1.37 4.68
CA LEU A 56 9.97 -1.26 5.63
C LEU A 56 8.68 -0.98 4.88
N VAL A 57 7.66 -1.81 5.13
CA VAL A 57 6.32 -1.68 4.53
C VAL A 57 5.30 -1.47 5.63
N THR A 58 4.56 -0.35 5.62
CA THR A 58 3.42 -0.15 6.52
C THR A 58 2.15 -0.74 5.93
N GLY A 59 1.29 -1.34 6.76
CA GLY A 59 0.12 -2.11 6.30
C GLY A 59 0.54 -3.34 5.48
N GLY A 60 1.64 -3.99 5.88
CA GLY A 60 2.26 -5.08 5.13
C GLY A 60 1.58 -6.44 5.32
N ASP A 61 0.58 -6.56 6.15
CA ASP A 61 -0.19 -7.77 6.44
C ASP A 61 -1.23 -8.10 5.37
N SER A 62 -1.79 -7.10 4.72
CA SER A 62 -2.92 -7.25 3.80
C SER A 62 -2.85 -6.31 2.60
N GLY A 63 -3.75 -6.50 1.64
CA GLY A 63 -3.93 -5.61 0.49
C GLY A 63 -2.65 -5.30 -0.27
N ILE A 64 -2.49 -4.05 -0.64
CA ILE A 64 -1.38 -3.57 -1.48
C ILE A 64 -0.03 -3.68 -0.75
N GLY A 65 0.00 -3.39 0.55
CA GLY A 65 1.22 -3.51 1.36
C GLY A 65 1.73 -4.95 1.44
N ARG A 66 0.83 -5.92 1.62
CA ARG A 66 1.17 -7.36 1.56
C ARG A 66 1.77 -7.73 0.20
N ALA A 67 1.15 -7.29 -0.89
CA ALA A 67 1.65 -7.58 -2.24
C ALA A 67 3.03 -6.97 -2.48
N ALA A 68 3.26 -5.73 -2.04
CA ALA A 68 4.57 -5.09 -2.11
C ALA A 68 5.62 -5.85 -1.27
N ALA A 69 5.28 -6.25 -0.04
CA ALA A 69 6.19 -7.00 0.84
C ALA A 69 6.61 -8.35 0.25
N ILE A 70 5.66 -9.11 -0.29
CA ILE A 70 5.92 -10.39 -0.96
C ILE A 70 6.80 -10.19 -2.20
N ALA A 71 6.47 -9.20 -3.04
CA ALA A 71 7.24 -8.90 -4.23
C ALA A 71 8.67 -8.45 -3.89
N PHE A 72 8.85 -7.58 -2.91
CA PHE A 72 10.18 -7.15 -2.47
C PHE A 72 11.05 -8.32 -2.01
N ALA A 73 10.48 -9.25 -1.24
CA ALA A 73 11.19 -10.45 -0.82
C ALA A 73 11.62 -11.33 -2.00
N ARG A 74 10.73 -11.54 -2.97
CA ARG A 74 11.03 -12.30 -4.20
C ARG A 74 12.04 -11.65 -5.10
N GLU A 75 12.12 -10.31 -5.06
CA GLU A 75 13.15 -9.55 -5.76
C GLU A 75 14.48 -9.48 -4.99
N GLY A 76 14.57 -10.11 -3.82
CA GLY A 76 15.82 -10.25 -3.07
C GLY A 76 16.00 -9.29 -1.90
N ALA A 77 14.97 -8.57 -1.48
CA ALA A 77 15.03 -7.68 -0.33
C ALA A 77 14.72 -8.40 1.00
N ASP A 78 15.33 -7.96 2.08
CA ASP A 78 14.91 -8.24 3.45
C ASP A 78 13.79 -7.27 3.83
N VAL A 79 12.73 -7.75 4.48
CA VAL A 79 11.51 -6.94 4.66
C VAL A 79 11.05 -6.92 6.11
N ALA A 80 10.80 -5.71 6.61
CA ALA A 80 10.03 -5.47 7.83
C ALA A 80 8.60 -5.04 7.44
N ILE A 81 7.59 -5.58 8.10
CA ILE A 81 6.20 -5.17 7.92
C ILE A 81 5.64 -4.60 9.23
N ASN A 82 4.90 -3.49 9.10
CA ASN A 82 4.08 -2.97 10.18
C ASN A 82 2.60 -3.29 9.91
N TYR A 83 1.85 -3.55 10.96
CA TYR A 83 0.43 -3.90 10.95
C TYR A 83 -0.18 -3.65 12.33
N LEU A 84 -1.51 -3.59 12.45
CA LEU A 84 -2.17 -3.52 13.75
C LEU A 84 -2.15 -4.89 14.46
N PRO A 85 -2.02 -4.96 15.80
CA PRO A 85 -2.00 -6.24 16.53
C PRO A 85 -3.18 -7.17 16.23
N SER A 86 -4.34 -6.62 15.88
CA SER A 86 -5.53 -7.40 15.48
C SER A 86 -5.38 -8.14 14.16
N GLU A 87 -4.37 -7.79 13.34
CA GLU A 87 -4.07 -8.37 12.02
C GLU A 87 -2.95 -9.42 12.07
N GLU A 88 -2.49 -9.78 13.28
CA GLU A 88 -1.36 -10.70 13.54
C GLU A 88 -1.40 -11.96 12.67
N ALA A 89 -2.58 -12.57 12.51
CA ALA A 89 -2.68 -13.82 11.78
C ALA A 89 -2.43 -13.66 10.26
N ASP A 90 -2.86 -12.54 9.63
CA ASP A 90 -2.54 -12.24 8.24
C ASP A 90 -1.06 -11.85 8.10
N ALA A 91 -0.51 -11.10 9.08
CA ALA A 91 0.90 -10.72 9.11
C ALA A 91 1.84 -11.93 9.19
N GLN A 92 1.52 -12.94 10.02
CA GLN A 92 2.34 -14.15 10.13
C GLN A 92 2.38 -14.98 8.83
N GLU A 93 1.31 -14.97 8.03
CA GLU A 93 1.35 -15.54 6.69
C GLU A 93 2.39 -14.83 5.80
N VAL A 94 2.45 -13.50 5.86
CA VAL A 94 3.42 -12.71 5.08
C VAL A 94 4.85 -12.97 5.56
N ILE A 95 5.08 -13.02 6.88
CA ILE A 95 6.38 -13.35 7.45
C ILE A 95 6.86 -14.71 6.95
N ALA A 96 6.00 -15.73 6.98
CA ALA A 96 6.34 -17.07 6.49
C ALA A 96 6.68 -17.08 4.98
N LEU A 97 5.96 -16.30 4.16
CA LEU A 97 6.23 -16.16 2.73
C LEU A 97 7.59 -15.50 2.47
N ILE A 98 7.93 -14.42 3.18
CA ILE A 98 9.23 -13.75 3.05
C ILE A 98 10.36 -14.70 3.46
N GLN A 99 10.20 -15.43 4.56
CA GLN A 99 11.19 -16.40 5.03
C GLN A 99 11.39 -17.56 4.04
N LYS A 100 10.32 -18.01 3.37
CA LYS A 100 10.38 -19.05 2.35
C LYS A 100 11.24 -18.64 1.14
N GLU A 101 11.33 -17.34 0.84
CA GLU A 101 12.22 -16.80 -0.20
C GLU A 101 13.69 -16.66 0.31
N GLY A 102 14.00 -17.18 1.50
CA GLY A 102 15.34 -17.08 2.09
C GLY A 102 15.69 -15.65 2.56
N ARG A 103 14.69 -14.77 2.73
CA ARG A 103 14.90 -13.39 3.13
C ARG A 103 14.57 -13.18 4.59
N LYS A 104 15.22 -12.16 5.19
CA LYS A 104 14.91 -11.77 6.57
C LYS A 104 13.54 -11.11 6.63
N ALA A 105 12.69 -11.56 7.54
CA ALA A 105 11.35 -11.06 7.78
C ALA A 105 11.22 -10.52 9.21
N ILE A 106 10.73 -9.28 9.37
CA ILE A 106 10.57 -8.64 10.68
C ILE A 106 9.11 -8.19 10.84
N ALA A 107 8.43 -8.75 11.83
CA ALA A 107 7.10 -8.29 12.24
C ALA A 107 7.21 -7.13 13.25
N ILE A 108 6.47 -6.05 13.03
CA ILE A 108 6.43 -4.88 13.91
C ILE A 108 4.96 -4.46 14.11
N PRO A 109 4.25 -5.13 15.04
CA PRO A 109 2.87 -4.75 15.36
C PRO A 109 2.81 -3.41 16.09
N GLY A 110 1.82 -2.58 15.71
CA GLY A 110 1.53 -1.32 16.40
C GLY A 110 0.84 -0.28 15.54
N ASP A 111 0.35 0.75 16.19
CA ASP A 111 -0.47 1.80 15.58
C ASP A 111 0.38 3.01 15.16
N ILE A 112 0.41 3.28 13.87
CA ILE A 112 1.18 4.40 13.28
C ILE A 112 0.61 5.78 13.57
N ARG A 113 -0.57 5.89 14.18
CA ARG A 113 -1.10 7.17 14.68
C ARG A 113 -0.21 7.76 15.78
N SER A 114 0.52 6.92 16.48
CA SER A 114 1.48 7.34 17.51
C SER A 114 2.83 7.74 16.88
N GLU A 115 3.20 9.01 16.96
CA GLU A 115 4.52 9.49 16.51
C GLU A 115 5.66 8.75 17.22
N SER A 116 5.53 8.52 18.53
CA SER A 116 6.54 7.78 19.29
C SER A 116 6.69 6.33 18.83
N PHE A 117 5.59 5.69 18.44
CA PHE A 117 5.63 4.35 17.84
C PHE A 117 6.28 4.39 16.45
N CYS A 118 5.94 5.35 15.59
CA CYS A 118 6.55 5.51 14.26
C CYS A 118 8.08 5.60 14.37
N LYS A 119 8.59 6.41 15.29
CA LYS A 119 10.03 6.54 15.55
C LYS A 119 10.65 5.22 16.02
N LYS A 120 10.01 4.51 16.94
CA LYS A 120 10.48 3.19 17.43
C LYS A 120 10.44 2.14 16.31
N MET A 121 9.38 2.09 15.52
CA MET A 121 9.19 1.18 14.38
C MET A 121 10.33 1.32 13.37
N VAL A 122 10.62 2.54 12.93
CA VAL A 122 11.70 2.83 11.97
C VAL A 122 13.06 2.42 12.53
N ALA A 123 13.37 2.80 13.78
CA ALA A 123 14.62 2.41 14.43
C ALA A 123 14.76 0.89 14.58
N GLN A 124 13.67 0.21 14.92
CA GLN A 124 13.62 -1.26 15.02
C GLN A 124 13.85 -1.94 13.68
N ALA A 125 13.18 -1.47 12.62
CA ALA A 125 13.36 -1.97 11.25
C ALA A 125 14.81 -1.82 10.81
N HIS A 126 15.36 -0.60 10.89
CA HIS A 126 16.75 -0.32 10.55
C HIS A 126 17.72 -1.22 11.31
N LYS A 127 17.59 -1.31 12.65
CA LYS A 127 18.48 -2.15 13.48
C LYS A 127 18.41 -3.62 13.12
N LYS A 128 17.19 -4.16 13.00
CA LYS A 128 16.99 -5.60 12.77
C LYS A 128 17.32 -6.03 11.34
N LEU A 129 17.08 -5.18 10.35
CA LEU A 129 17.45 -5.46 8.95
C LEU A 129 18.94 -5.19 8.68
N GLY A 130 19.58 -4.33 9.48
CA GLY A 130 20.95 -3.87 9.26
C GLY A 130 21.03 -2.75 8.22
N GLY A 131 19.99 -1.91 8.12
CA GLY A 131 19.86 -0.79 7.20
C GLY A 131 18.41 -0.51 6.83
N LEU A 132 18.16 0.55 6.04
CA LEU A 132 16.84 0.90 5.52
C LEU A 132 17.01 1.60 4.17
N ASP A 133 16.76 0.88 3.08
CA ASP A 133 16.92 1.37 1.71
C ASP A 133 15.58 1.77 1.07
N ILE A 134 14.51 1.10 1.48
CA ILE A 134 13.18 1.24 0.89
C ILE A 134 12.15 1.47 1.99
N LEU A 135 11.34 2.52 1.81
CA LEU A 135 10.21 2.81 2.66
C LEU A 135 8.94 2.80 1.81
N ALA A 136 8.07 1.79 1.98
CA ALA A 136 6.78 1.68 1.30
C ALA A 136 5.64 2.00 2.29
N LEU A 137 4.98 3.14 2.09
CA LEU A 137 3.95 3.67 2.97
C LEU A 137 2.56 3.32 2.40
N ALA A 138 2.12 2.07 2.66
CA ALA A 138 0.89 1.51 2.11
C ALA A 138 -0.29 1.45 3.11
N ALA A 139 -0.03 1.63 4.40
CA ALA A 139 -1.11 1.71 5.39
C ALA A 139 -2.07 2.86 5.08
N GLY A 140 -3.36 2.61 5.28
CA GLY A 140 -4.37 3.62 5.05
C GLY A 140 -5.68 3.29 5.74
N LYS A 141 -6.44 4.34 6.08
CA LYS A 141 -7.79 4.26 6.64
C LYS A 141 -8.77 4.90 5.67
N GLN A 142 -9.92 4.25 5.46
CA GLN A 142 -11.02 4.71 4.63
C GLN A 142 -12.32 4.30 5.28
N HIS A 143 -13.24 5.23 5.42
CA HIS A 143 -14.60 4.94 5.88
C HIS A 143 -15.59 5.77 5.08
N ALA A 144 -16.56 5.11 4.46
CA ALA A 144 -17.55 5.76 3.62
C ALA A 144 -18.68 6.36 4.46
N VAL A 145 -18.99 7.63 4.21
CA VAL A 145 -20.10 8.37 4.83
C VAL A 145 -20.93 9.01 3.73
N GLU A 146 -22.25 8.79 3.72
CA GLU A 146 -23.11 9.26 2.63
C GLU A 146 -23.39 10.78 2.70
N LYS A 147 -23.44 11.37 3.88
CA LYS A 147 -23.73 12.79 4.09
C LYS A 147 -22.72 13.43 5.01
N ILE A 148 -22.32 14.66 4.72
CA ILE A 148 -21.38 15.41 5.56
C ILE A 148 -21.88 15.56 7.00
N ALA A 149 -23.21 15.63 7.21
CA ALA A 149 -23.80 15.72 8.54
C ALA A 149 -23.55 14.49 9.43
N ASP A 150 -23.26 13.33 8.80
CA ASP A 150 -22.97 12.08 9.50
C ASP A 150 -21.46 11.87 9.73
N LEU A 151 -20.61 12.72 9.14
CA LEU A 151 -19.16 12.68 9.32
C LEU A 151 -18.77 13.27 10.68
N THR A 152 -18.28 12.43 11.58
CA THR A 152 -17.82 12.87 12.89
C THR A 152 -16.41 13.45 12.85
N LEU A 153 -16.10 14.39 13.75
CA LEU A 153 -14.75 14.91 13.92
C LEU A 153 -13.76 13.77 14.22
N GLN A 154 -14.12 12.86 15.11
CA GLN A 154 -13.29 11.70 15.44
C GLN A 154 -12.92 10.86 14.20
N GLN A 155 -13.88 10.54 13.32
CA GLN A 155 -13.60 9.79 12.09
C GLN A 155 -12.61 10.56 11.21
N MET A 156 -12.82 11.86 11.04
CA MET A 156 -11.94 12.70 10.24
C MET A 156 -10.52 12.74 10.83
N GLU A 157 -10.38 12.98 12.14
CA GLU A 157 -9.10 12.98 12.84
C GLU A 157 -8.37 11.65 12.65
N GLU A 158 -9.02 10.52 12.91
CA GLU A 158 -8.42 9.20 12.74
C GLU A 158 -7.98 8.92 11.27
N THR A 159 -8.74 9.41 10.29
CA THR A 159 -8.38 9.26 8.87
C THR A 159 -7.13 10.07 8.54
N TYR A 160 -7.02 11.30 9.04
CA TYR A 160 -5.84 12.15 8.86
C TYR A 160 -4.63 11.65 9.64
N GLU A 161 -4.81 11.16 10.85
CA GLU A 161 -3.73 10.58 11.66
C GLU A 161 -3.04 9.43 10.94
N VAL A 162 -3.83 8.49 10.37
CA VAL A 162 -3.30 7.34 9.65
C VAL A 162 -2.72 7.74 8.29
N ASN A 163 -3.48 8.50 7.49
CA ASN A 163 -3.13 8.71 6.08
C ASN A 163 -2.13 9.86 5.87
N VAL A 164 -2.08 10.84 6.77
CA VAL A 164 -1.27 12.05 6.61
C VAL A 164 -0.23 12.18 7.71
N PHE A 165 -0.63 12.28 8.99
CA PHE A 165 0.31 12.60 10.06
C PHE A 165 1.35 11.49 10.27
N ALA A 166 0.93 10.22 10.16
CA ALA A 166 1.86 9.08 10.20
C ALA A 166 2.93 9.17 9.10
N LEU A 167 2.56 9.64 7.91
CA LEU A 167 3.48 9.82 6.79
C LEU A 167 4.65 10.74 7.15
N PHE A 168 4.35 11.92 7.73
CA PHE A 168 5.36 12.86 8.20
C PHE A 168 6.23 12.26 9.31
N SER A 169 5.61 11.61 10.30
CA SER A 169 6.31 11.02 11.44
C SER A 169 7.29 9.92 11.01
N ILE A 170 6.87 9.05 10.08
CA ILE A 170 7.69 7.95 9.58
C ILE A 170 8.83 8.49 8.72
N CYS A 171 8.55 9.39 7.75
CA CYS A 171 9.59 9.96 6.89
C CYS A 171 10.63 10.75 7.70
N LYS A 172 10.19 11.58 8.67
CA LYS A 172 11.08 12.31 9.58
C LYS A 172 12.02 11.38 10.36
N ALA A 173 11.53 10.21 10.78
CA ALA A 173 12.34 9.22 11.49
C ALA A 173 13.26 8.42 10.55
N ALA A 174 12.83 8.16 9.29
CA ALA A 174 13.55 7.31 8.36
C ALA A 174 14.68 8.04 7.63
N LEU A 175 14.48 9.28 7.19
CA LEU A 175 15.43 10.04 6.37
C LEU A 175 16.86 10.07 6.94
N PRO A 176 17.10 10.30 8.25
CA PRO A 176 18.46 10.28 8.80
C PRO A 176 19.14 8.92 8.77
N LEU A 177 18.39 7.84 8.52
CA LEU A 177 18.85 6.45 8.52
C LEU A 177 18.96 5.86 7.10
N MET A 178 18.42 6.55 6.10
CA MET A 178 18.42 6.10 4.71
C MET A 178 19.71 6.50 4.00
N PRO A 179 20.34 5.57 3.25
CA PRO A 179 21.53 5.87 2.47
C PRO A 179 21.18 6.60 1.16
N LYS A 180 22.19 7.20 0.52
CA LYS A 180 22.10 7.60 -0.89
C LYS A 180 21.70 6.39 -1.75
N GLY A 181 20.77 6.59 -2.68
CA GLY A 181 20.13 5.54 -3.44
C GLY A 181 18.86 4.96 -2.79
N GLY A 182 18.47 5.50 -1.63
CA GLY A 182 17.21 5.14 -0.96
C GLY A 182 15.98 5.53 -1.76
N SER A 183 14.85 4.83 -1.51
CA SER A 183 13.56 5.09 -2.17
C SER A 183 12.41 5.11 -1.16
N ILE A 184 11.61 6.17 -1.21
CA ILE A 184 10.36 6.31 -0.47
C ILE A 184 9.20 6.21 -1.47
N ILE A 185 8.25 5.33 -1.19
CA ILE A 185 7.07 5.09 -2.04
C ILE A 185 5.83 5.33 -1.20
N THR A 186 5.10 6.39 -1.52
CA THR A 186 3.83 6.71 -0.88
C THR A 186 2.67 6.08 -1.64
N THR A 187 1.52 5.94 -0.98
CA THR A 187 0.31 5.35 -1.57
C THR A 187 -0.84 6.35 -1.50
N ALA A 188 -1.10 7.02 -2.62
CA ALA A 188 -2.28 7.86 -2.78
C ALA A 188 -3.52 7.06 -3.20
N SER A 189 -4.28 7.55 -4.14
CA SER A 189 -5.45 6.91 -4.74
C SER A 189 -5.92 7.73 -5.94
N ILE A 190 -6.69 7.13 -6.82
CA ILE A 190 -7.52 7.84 -7.82
C ILE A 190 -8.44 8.88 -7.14
N GLN A 191 -8.81 8.65 -5.89
CA GLN A 191 -9.62 9.58 -5.10
C GLN A 191 -8.96 10.94 -4.85
N ALA A 192 -7.66 11.06 -5.05
CA ALA A 192 -6.95 12.35 -4.96
C ALA A 192 -7.36 13.33 -6.06
N THR A 193 -7.75 12.84 -7.23
CA THR A 193 -8.12 13.63 -8.43
C THR A 193 -9.57 13.44 -8.84
N HIS A 194 -10.17 12.29 -8.50
CA HIS A 194 -11.58 11.96 -8.79
C HIS A 194 -12.29 11.57 -7.47
N PRO A 195 -12.58 12.55 -6.58
CA PRO A 195 -13.13 12.30 -5.28
C PRO A 195 -14.57 11.78 -5.34
N SER A 196 -14.83 10.65 -4.67
CA SER A 196 -16.18 10.14 -4.47
C SER A 196 -16.90 10.96 -3.41
N PRO A 197 -18.18 11.33 -3.60
CA PRO A 197 -18.93 12.09 -2.60
C PRO A 197 -19.12 11.37 -1.27
N SER A 198 -18.92 10.06 -1.20
CA SER A 198 -19.00 9.30 0.06
C SER A 198 -17.66 9.17 0.79
N LEU A 199 -16.58 9.79 0.31
CA LEU A 199 -15.22 9.68 0.85
C LEU A 199 -14.64 11.07 1.19
N LEU A 200 -15.45 11.91 1.85
CA LEU A 200 -15.13 13.32 2.10
C LEU A 200 -13.89 13.55 2.96
N ASP A 201 -13.63 12.69 3.94
CA ASP A 201 -12.43 12.76 4.79
C ASP A 201 -11.23 12.05 4.12
N TYR A 202 -11.48 10.97 3.38
CA TYR A 202 -10.44 10.17 2.75
C TYR A 202 -9.80 10.86 1.54
N ALA A 203 -10.61 11.34 0.59
CA ALA A 203 -10.12 11.90 -0.67
C ALA A 203 -9.13 13.07 -0.46
N PRO A 204 -9.39 14.05 0.44
CA PRO A 204 -8.42 15.10 0.73
C PRO A 204 -7.10 14.58 1.30
N THR A 205 -7.11 13.50 2.10
CA THR A 205 -5.86 12.90 2.58
C THR A 205 -5.02 12.34 1.43
N LYS A 206 -5.67 11.79 0.40
CA LYS A 206 -4.96 11.25 -0.78
C LYS A 206 -4.39 12.35 -1.68
N ALA A 207 -5.07 13.49 -1.78
CA ALA A 207 -4.52 14.69 -2.41
C ALA A 207 -3.34 15.27 -1.61
N ALA A 208 -3.43 15.29 -0.28
CA ALA A 208 -2.32 15.69 0.58
C ALA A 208 -1.08 14.82 0.39
N ILE A 209 -1.24 13.50 0.19
CA ILE A 209 -0.13 12.59 -0.11
C ILE A 209 0.57 12.96 -1.43
N LEU A 210 -0.17 13.36 -2.47
CA LEU A 210 0.43 13.80 -3.75
C LEU A 210 1.31 15.05 -3.54
N ALA A 211 0.77 16.05 -2.83
CA ALA A 211 1.50 17.28 -2.52
C ALA A 211 2.74 17.00 -1.67
N PHE A 212 2.61 16.17 -0.63
CA PHE A 212 3.70 15.73 0.22
C PHE A 212 4.80 15.03 -0.58
N THR A 213 4.44 14.08 -1.44
CA THR A 213 5.39 13.33 -2.28
C THR A 213 6.24 14.26 -3.14
N ARG A 214 5.59 15.20 -3.85
CA ARG A 214 6.27 16.16 -4.71
C ARG A 214 7.17 17.12 -3.94
N ALA A 215 6.73 17.58 -2.78
CA ALA A 215 7.51 18.48 -1.94
C ALA A 215 8.73 17.76 -1.34
N LEU A 216 8.53 16.58 -0.76
CA LEU A 216 9.61 15.81 -0.15
C LEU A 216 10.63 15.36 -1.21
N ALA A 217 10.18 14.94 -2.39
CA ALA A 217 11.08 14.57 -3.49
C ALA A 217 12.09 15.67 -3.83
N ARG A 218 11.63 16.92 -3.89
CA ARG A 218 12.49 18.08 -4.16
C ARG A 218 13.45 18.37 -3.00
N GLN A 219 12.98 18.17 -1.77
CA GLN A 219 13.77 18.43 -0.57
C GLN A 219 14.95 17.48 -0.40
N VAL A 220 14.76 16.18 -0.76
CA VAL A 220 15.77 15.13 -0.51
C VAL A 220 16.51 14.66 -1.77
N ALA A 221 16.28 15.30 -2.91
CA ALA A 221 16.90 14.91 -4.18
C ALA A 221 18.43 15.00 -4.12
N GLU A 222 18.97 16.07 -3.53
CA GLU A 222 20.44 16.28 -3.34
C GLU A 222 21.04 15.28 -2.35
N ASP A 223 20.24 14.73 -1.45
CA ASP A 223 20.64 13.63 -0.55
C ASP A 223 20.70 12.28 -1.29
N GLY A 224 20.31 12.24 -2.56
CA GLY A 224 20.29 11.02 -3.36
C GLY A 224 19.15 10.07 -3.02
N ILE A 225 18.06 10.57 -2.43
CA ILE A 225 16.87 9.80 -2.08
C ILE A 225 15.75 10.16 -3.06
N ARG A 226 15.05 9.14 -3.60
CA ARG A 226 13.92 9.32 -4.49
C ARG A 226 12.61 9.14 -3.72
N VAL A 227 11.62 9.96 -4.05
CA VAL A 227 10.28 9.88 -3.43
C VAL A 227 9.25 9.89 -4.54
N ASN A 228 8.45 8.82 -4.64
CA ASN A 228 7.41 8.67 -5.67
C ASN A 228 6.12 8.14 -5.06
N CYS A 229 5.05 8.19 -5.82
CA CYS A 229 3.73 7.80 -5.38
C CYS A 229 3.11 6.75 -6.30
N VAL A 230 2.47 5.75 -5.72
CA VAL A 230 1.51 4.88 -6.43
C VAL A 230 0.11 5.39 -6.12
N ALA A 231 -0.73 5.56 -7.16
CA ALA A 231 -2.12 5.97 -7.05
C ALA A 231 -3.05 4.87 -7.58
N PRO A 232 -3.49 3.94 -6.73
CA PRO A 232 -4.38 2.86 -7.13
C PRO A 232 -5.79 3.35 -7.48
N GLY A 233 -6.45 2.66 -8.41
CA GLY A 233 -7.89 2.68 -8.60
C GLY A 233 -8.62 1.77 -7.60
N PRO A 234 -9.80 1.24 -7.95
CA PRO A 234 -10.52 0.25 -7.13
C PRO A 234 -9.71 -1.06 -7.07
N VAL A 235 -9.13 -1.39 -5.92
CA VAL A 235 -8.39 -2.64 -5.68
C VAL A 235 -9.12 -3.48 -4.63
N TRP A 236 -9.28 -4.78 -4.90
CA TRP A 236 -9.98 -5.72 -4.04
C TRP A 236 -9.15 -6.03 -2.79
N THR A 237 -9.46 -5.37 -1.67
CA THR A 237 -8.71 -5.42 -0.40
C THR A 237 -9.66 -5.41 0.79
N PRO A 238 -9.18 -5.83 2.00
CA PRO A 238 -9.98 -5.75 3.23
C PRO A 238 -10.52 -4.34 3.51
N LEU A 239 -9.76 -3.30 3.17
CA LEU A 239 -10.15 -1.90 3.35
C LEU A 239 -11.54 -1.61 2.75
N GLN A 240 -11.88 -2.21 1.61
CA GLN A 240 -13.13 -1.94 0.91
C GLN A 240 -14.35 -2.53 1.64
N ILE A 241 -14.20 -3.73 2.20
CA ILE A 241 -15.31 -4.46 2.84
C ILE A 241 -15.47 -4.17 4.34
N SER A 242 -14.46 -3.54 4.96
CA SER A 242 -14.46 -3.17 6.38
C SER A 242 -14.85 -1.70 6.64
N GLY A 243 -15.72 -1.14 5.78
CA GLY A 243 -16.24 0.23 5.92
C GLY A 243 -15.75 1.19 4.83
N GLY A 244 -14.75 0.82 4.04
CA GLY A 244 -14.22 1.66 2.96
C GLY A 244 -15.21 1.89 1.82
N GLN A 245 -16.18 0.99 1.65
CA GLN A 245 -17.33 1.15 0.75
C GLN A 245 -18.63 0.78 1.46
N PRO A 246 -19.75 1.45 1.13
CA PRO A 246 -21.05 0.97 1.55
C PRO A 246 -21.30 -0.45 1.05
N GLN A 247 -21.78 -1.36 1.92
CA GLN A 247 -21.99 -2.76 1.55
C GLN A 247 -22.91 -2.95 0.33
N LYS A 248 -23.82 -2.01 0.07
CA LYS A 248 -24.67 -2.00 -1.12
C LYS A 248 -23.90 -1.85 -2.44
N LYS A 249 -22.68 -1.24 -2.40
CA LYS A 249 -21.80 -1.03 -3.56
C LYS A 249 -20.80 -2.18 -3.79
N ILE A 250 -20.59 -3.05 -2.81
CA ILE A 250 -19.62 -4.17 -2.92
C ILE A 250 -19.93 -5.09 -4.11
N PRO A 251 -21.19 -5.46 -4.42
CA PRO A 251 -21.48 -6.31 -5.57
C PRO A 251 -20.95 -5.77 -6.91
N GLU A 252 -20.93 -4.46 -7.08
CA GLU A 252 -20.52 -3.78 -8.31
C GLU A 252 -19.12 -3.15 -8.20
N PHE A 253 -18.35 -3.51 -7.17
CA PHE A 253 -17.05 -2.89 -6.92
C PHE A 253 -16.08 -3.11 -8.09
N GLY A 254 -15.62 -2.03 -8.72
CA GLY A 254 -14.75 -2.02 -9.90
C GLY A 254 -15.49 -2.03 -11.24
N ALA A 255 -16.81 -2.16 -11.29
CA ALA A 255 -17.60 -2.14 -12.54
C ALA A 255 -17.49 -0.81 -13.31
N GLU A 256 -17.21 0.27 -12.61
CA GLU A 256 -17.10 1.62 -13.21
C GLU A 256 -15.80 1.84 -13.98
N THR A 257 -14.77 1.01 -13.72
CA THR A 257 -13.51 1.14 -14.45
C THR A 257 -13.69 0.80 -15.93
N PRO A 258 -12.93 1.39 -16.87
CA PRO A 258 -12.88 0.94 -18.25
C PRO A 258 -12.63 -0.55 -18.43
N MET A 259 -11.80 -1.15 -17.58
CA MET A 259 -11.55 -2.61 -17.56
C MET A 259 -12.70 -3.43 -16.96
N LYS A 260 -13.76 -2.81 -16.41
CA LYS A 260 -14.95 -3.46 -15.85
C LYS A 260 -14.67 -4.46 -14.72
N ARG A 261 -13.60 -4.28 -13.99
CA ARG A 261 -13.23 -5.07 -12.82
C ARG A 261 -12.43 -4.28 -11.80
N ALA A 262 -12.39 -4.77 -10.58
CA ALA A 262 -11.42 -4.31 -9.60
C ALA A 262 -10.02 -4.87 -9.94
N GLY A 263 -8.98 -4.09 -9.64
CA GLY A 263 -7.62 -4.57 -9.63
C GLY A 263 -7.37 -5.52 -8.44
N GLN A 264 -6.32 -6.29 -8.54
CA GLN A 264 -5.82 -7.12 -7.43
C GLN A 264 -4.57 -6.48 -6.81
N PRO A 265 -4.30 -6.72 -5.52
CA PRO A 265 -3.10 -6.22 -4.87
C PRO A 265 -1.81 -6.52 -5.63
N VAL A 266 -1.67 -7.72 -6.19
CA VAL A 266 -0.49 -8.14 -6.97
C VAL A 266 -0.27 -7.28 -8.21
N GLU A 267 -1.32 -6.71 -8.80
CA GLU A 267 -1.20 -5.83 -9.98
C GLU A 267 -0.58 -4.47 -9.63
N MET A 268 -0.55 -4.10 -8.34
CA MET A 268 0.16 -2.91 -7.83
C MET A 268 1.64 -3.19 -7.59
N ALA A 269 2.00 -4.41 -7.23
CA ALA A 269 3.34 -4.78 -6.80
C ALA A 269 4.46 -4.42 -7.81
N PRO A 270 4.30 -4.59 -9.14
CA PRO A 270 5.33 -4.20 -10.12
C PRO A 270 5.72 -2.73 -10.07
N LEU A 271 4.76 -1.83 -9.75
CA LEU A 271 5.05 -0.39 -9.60
C LEU A 271 5.90 -0.14 -8.35
N TYR A 272 5.60 -0.81 -7.23
CA TYR A 272 6.43 -0.69 -6.01
C TYR A 272 7.83 -1.21 -6.26
N VAL A 273 7.98 -2.34 -6.95
CA VAL A 273 9.30 -2.90 -7.30
C VAL A 273 10.07 -1.97 -8.23
N LEU A 274 9.43 -1.45 -9.29
CA LEU A 274 10.03 -0.47 -10.20
C LEU A 274 10.56 0.75 -9.43
N LEU A 275 9.71 1.35 -8.60
CA LEU A 275 10.05 2.57 -7.86
C LEU A 275 11.10 2.32 -6.77
N ALA A 276 11.15 1.11 -6.20
CA ALA A 276 12.18 0.71 -5.24
C ALA A 276 13.53 0.41 -5.90
N SER A 277 13.53 0.00 -7.17
CA SER A 277 14.73 -0.46 -7.89
C SER A 277 15.55 0.69 -8.50
N GLN A 278 16.77 0.38 -8.93
CA GLN A 278 17.64 1.33 -9.65
C GLN A 278 17.13 1.63 -11.07
N GLU A 279 16.21 0.85 -11.62
CA GLU A 279 15.61 1.08 -12.94
C GLU A 279 14.89 2.45 -13.01
N SER A 280 14.38 2.94 -11.86
CA SER A 280 13.75 4.25 -11.74
C SER A 280 14.70 5.33 -11.21
N SER A 281 16.00 5.24 -11.49
CA SER A 281 17.04 6.15 -10.94
C SER A 281 16.83 7.63 -11.28
N TYR A 282 16.15 7.93 -12.39
CA TYR A 282 15.84 9.31 -12.81
C TYR A 282 14.37 9.69 -12.55
N VAL A 283 13.68 8.92 -11.69
CA VAL A 283 12.26 9.11 -11.36
C VAL A 283 12.12 9.53 -9.91
N THR A 284 11.72 10.78 -9.68
CA THR A 284 11.41 11.32 -8.35
C THR A 284 10.34 12.42 -8.45
N GLY A 285 9.42 12.45 -7.49
CA GLY A 285 8.29 13.37 -7.46
C GLY A 285 7.10 12.95 -8.33
N GLU A 286 7.16 11.74 -8.91
CA GLU A 286 6.16 11.26 -9.87
C GLU A 286 5.04 10.45 -9.21
N VAL A 287 3.90 10.41 -9.92
CA VAL A 287 2.70 9.68 -9.51
C VAL A 287 2.34 8.66 -10.58
N TYR A 288 2.31 7.39 -10.19
CA TYR A 288 2.00 6.29 -11.11
C TYR A 288 0.63 5.70 -10.80
N GLY A 289 -0.29 5.83 -11.76
CA GLY A 289 -1.62 5.24 -11.67
C GLY A 289 -1.65 3.75 -12.06
N ALA A 290 -2.39 2.95 -11.29
CA ALA A 290 -2.84 1.61 -11.68
C ALA A 290 -4.34 1.53 -11.38
N THR A 291 -5.15 1.99 -12.31
CA THR A 291 -6.53 2.44 -12.07
C THR A 291 -7.59 1.70 -12.89
N GLY A 292 -7.17 0.76 -13.76
CA GLY A 292 -8.09 0.10 -14.69
C GLY A 292 -8.64 1.03 -15.78
N GLY A 293 -7.88 2.10 -16.10
CA GLY A 293 -8.20 3.05 -17.17
C GLY A 293 -8.86 4.37 -16.71
N LEU A 294 -8.97 4.59 -15.39
CA LEU A 294 -9.34 5.91 -14.85
C LEU A 294 -8.10 6.83 -14.87
N GLU A 295 -8.28 8.10 -15.22
CA GLU A 295 -7.16 9.04 -15.30
C GLU A 295 -6.67 9.45 -13.90
N VAL A 296 -5.36 9.51 -13.73
CA VAL A 296 -4.71 10.15 -12.59
C VAL A 296 -4.15 11.46 -13.10
N GLY A 297 -4.87 12.55 -12.84
CA GLY A 297 -4.52 13.89 -13.34
C GLY A 297 -3.23 14.48 -12.77
#